data_dbb380b991ed39e40546877e493bc3e0
#
_entry.id   dbb380b991ed39e40546877e493bc3e0
#
_cell.length_a   1.000
_cell.length_b   1.000
_cell.length_c   1.000
_cell.angle_alpha   90.00
_cell.angle_beta   90.00
_cell.angle_gamma   90.00
#
_symmetry.space_group_name_H-M   'P 1'
#
loop_
_entity.id
_entity.type
_entity.pdbx_description
1 polymer ?
#
loop_
_entity_poly.entity_id
_entity_poly.type
_entity_poly.pdbx_seq_one_letter_code
_entity_poly.pdbx_strand_id
1 'polypeptide(L)'
;MGIKIDRIILRHIKMPLVHFFETSFSRTYERDIILVEVISRGISGWGEVTAGENPFYNEEWTGSIWPLLIHYVVPRVLDHEFASAADVYGRLAHIRGHYMTRAGVETAMWDLQSRLHGQPLWREIGGGAHRRIGCGVSIGIQDTVDQLLGKIETELAAGYQRIKLKIKPGWDVDVVRQVRNQFPHIKLMADANSAYTLADVNHLKQLDEFHLMMIEQPLAHDDIIDHAELQAALQTPICLDECIRSAHHAEQAIRLKACRIINIKLGRVGGFAEAKRVHDVCMANGIPVWCGGMLESGIGRAHNIALSTLPDFVLPGDVSASARYWHRDIIAPPVEVDHNGTIEVRDDAGFGYEIDRDVLDRMTIETKVLESR
;
A
#
# COMPACT_ATOMS: atom_id res chain seq x y z
N MET A 1 21.37 20.08 9.13
CA MET A 1 21.57 19.70 10.54
C MET A 1 21.06 18.26 10.67
N GLY A 2 21.89 17.32 11.16
CA GLY A 2 21.53 15.92 11.24
C GLY A 2 20.30 15.65 12.11
N ILE A 3 19.63 14.56 11.84
CA ILE A 3 18.44 14.10 12.59
C ILE A 3 18.94 13.05 13.60
N LYS A 4 18.91 13.41 14.89
CA LYS A 4 19.16 12.49 15.98
C LYS A 4 17.83 12.14 16.65
N ILE A 5 17.57 10.87 16.82
CA ILE A 5 16.36 10.37 17.42
C ILE A 5 16.52 10.37 18.95
N ASP A 6 15.60 11.00 19.68
CA ASP A 6 15.61 11.02 21.14
C ASP A 6 14.97 9.75 21.71
N ARG A 7 13.82 9.35 21.12
CA ARG A 7 13.10 8.13 21.49
C ARG A 7 12.17 7.65 20.35
N ILE A 8 11.81 6.37 20.41
CA ILE A 8 10.81 5.76 19.55
C ILE A 8 9.74 5.12 20.43
N ILE A 9 8.48 5.38 20.09
CA ILE A 9 7.32 4.77 20.73
C ILE A 9 6.65 3.86 19.71
N LEU A 10 6.58 2.58 20.04
CA LEU A 10 5.84 1.58 19.28
C LEU A 10 4.46 1.40 19.91
N ARG A 11 3.41 1.40 19.08
CA ARG A 11 2.04 1.08 19.53
C ARG A 11 1.48 -0.04 18.68
N HIS A 12 0.97 -1.05 19.35
CA HIS A 12 0.15 -2.08 18.73
C HIS A 12 -1.31 -1.69 18.93
N ILE A 13 -2.02 -1.46 17.84
CA ILE A 13 -3.43 -1.04 17.86
C ILE A 13 -4.31 -2.06 17.15
N LYS A 14 -5.58 -2.12 17.54
CA LYS A 14 -6.61 -2.91 16.85
C LYS A 14 -7.72 -2.01 16.34
N MET A 15 -8.01 -2.12 15.06
CA MET A 15 -9.04 -1.33 14.39
C MET A 15 -10.07 -2.23 13.70
N PRO A 16 -11.32 -2.28 14.16
CA PRO A 16 -12.37 -3.05 13.51
C PRO A 16 -12.76 -2.42 12.17
N LEU A 17 -12.91 -3.26 11.14
CA LEU A 17 -13.39 -2.84 9.84
C LEU A 17 -14.91 -2.59 9.86
N VAL A 18 -15.38 -1.61 9.10
CA VAL A 18 -16.82 -1.38 8.87
C VAL A 18 -17.48 -2.60 8.21
N HIS A 19 -16.77 -3.24 7.29
CA HIS A 19 -17.17 -4.46 6.60
C HIS A 19 -15.96 -5.39 6.48
N PHE A 20 -16.19 -6.69 6.50
CA PHE A 20 -15.11 -7.64 6.25
C PHE A 20 -14.48 -7.41 4.87
N PHE A 21 -13.20 -7.77 4.75
CA PHE A 21 -12.47 -7.74 3.49
C PHE A 21 -11.91 -9.13 3.19
N GLU A 22 -12.33 -9.75 2.08
CA GLU A 22 -11.88 -11.08 1.68
C GLU A 22 -11.00 -11.03 0.42
N THR A 23 -9.86 -11.67 0.52
CA THR A 23 -8.91 -11.92 -0.57
C THR A 23 -8.99 -13.39 -1.00
N SER A 24 -8.10 -13.83 -1.91
CA SER A 24 -8.00 -15.24 -2.29
C SER A 24 -7.58 -16.17 -1.12
N PHE A 25 -6.93 -15.63 -0.09
CA PHE A 25 -6.30 -16.41 0.98
C PHE A 25 -6.88 -16.18 2.39
N SER A 26 -7.62 -15.08 2.65
CA SER A 26 -8.16 -14.80 3.99
C SER A 26 -9.34 -13.83 3.96
N ARG A 27 -10.13 -13.86 5.07
CA ARG A 27 -11.19 -12.89 5.36
C ARG A 27 -10.85 -12.16 6.65
N THR A 28 -10.72 -10.83 6.57
CA THR A 28 -10.30 -9.94 7.66
C THR A 28 -11.50 -9.14 8.17
N TYR A 29 -11.68 -9.07 9.49
CA TYR A 29 -12.75 -8.32 10.17
C TYR A 29 -12.21 -7.13 10.98
N GLU A 30 -10.96 -7.21 11.41
CA GLU A 30 -10.24 -6.14 12.12
C GLU A 30 -8.79 -6.14 11.67
N ARG A 31 -8.11 -5.00 11.84
CA ARG A 31 -6.69 -4.87 11.55
C ARG A 31 -5.89 -4.76 12.83
N ASP A 32 -4.86 -5.60 12.94
CA ASP A 32 -3.75 -5.44 13.87
C ASP A 32 -2.66 -4.60 13.22
N ILE A 33 -2.44 -3.40 13.74
CA ILE A 33 -1.51 -2.43 13.14
C ILE A 33 -0.42 -2.07 14.15
N ILE A 34 0.82 -2.01 13.71
CA ILE A 34 1.91 -1.46 14.50
C ILE A 34 2.26 -0.07 14.00
N LEU A 35 2.14 0.90 14.89
CA LEU A 35 2.54 2.28 14.63
C LEU A 35 3.91 2.57 15.23
N VAL A 36 4.68 3.39 14.54
CA VAL A 36 6.00 3.84 14.92
C VAL A 36 5.96 5.37 15.06
N GLU A 37 6.15 5.88 16.28
CA GLU A 37 6.34 7.30 16.54
C GLU A 37 7.82 7.57 16.83
N VAL A 38 8.48 8.30 15.93
CA VAL A 38 9.88 8.71 16.08
C VAL A 38 9.93 10.14 16.58
N ILE A 39 10.65 10.40 17.67
CA ILE A 39 10.70 11.71 18.30
C ILE A 39 12.12 12.27 18.27
N SER A 40 12.25 13.52 17.79
CA SER A 40 13.48 14.31 17.79
C SER A 40 13.15 15.75 18.12
N ARG A 41 13.87 16.32 19.09
CA ARG A 41 13.69 17.74 19.50
C ARG A 41 12.24 18.10 19.85
N GLY A 42 11.52 17.15 20.45
CA GLY A 42 10.12 17.32 20.81
C GLY A 42 9.11 17.24 19.66
N ILE A 43 9.57 17.00 18.43
CA ILE A 43 8.71 16.80 17.25
C ILE A 43 8.57 15.31 16.98
N SER A 44 7.33 14.86 16.71
CA SER A 44 7.01 13.48 16.38
C SER A 44 6.82 13.30 14.87
N GLY A 45 7.43 12.26 14.30
CA GLY A 45 7.11 11.72 12.99
C GLY A 45 6.47 10.34 13.13
N TRP A 46 5.53 10.01 12.26
CA TRP A 46 4.70 8.81 12.34
C TRP A 46 4.87 7.90 11.14
N GLY A 47 4.90 6.60 11.42
CA GLY A 47 4.91 5.55 10.41
C GLY A 47 4.01 4.40 10.80
N GLU A 48 3.64 3.60 9.81
CA GLU A 48 2.80 2.44 9.97
C GLU A 48 3.46 1.20 9.36
N VAL A 49 3.48 0.10 10.11
CA VAL A 49 3.85 -1.20 9.57
C VAL A 49 2.59 -1.87 9.03
N THR A 50 2.53 -2.03 7.73
CA THR A 50 1.30 -2.43 7.01
C THR A 50 1.10 -3.93 6.88
N ALA A 51 1.83 -4.76 7.63
CA ALA A 51 1.66 -6.21 7.63
C ALA A 51 0.30 -6.64 8.18
N GLY A 52 -0.10 -7.84 7.85
CA GLY A 52 -1.35 -8.44 8.33
C GLY A 52 -1.22 -9.13 9.68
N GLU A 53 -2.34 -9.68 10.16
CA GLU A 53 -2.44 -10.46 11.38
C GLU A 53 -1.80 -11.86 11.24
N ASN A 54 -1.59 -12.27 9.99
CA ASN A 54 -1.06 -13.58 9.62
C ASN A 54 -0.09 -13.49 8.43
N PRO A 55 0.80 -14.48 8.22
CA PRO A 55 1.81 -14.48 7.17
C PRO A 55 1.26 -15.02 5.82
N PHE A 56 0.08 -14.56 5.37
CA PHE A 56 -0.55 -15.08 4.15
C PHE A 56 -0.36 -14.17 2.93
N TYR A 57 -0.12 -12.87 3.15
CA TYR A 57 0.26 -11.97 2.07
C TYR A 57 1.78 -12.07 1.76
N ASN A 58 2.60 -12.09 2.80
CA ASN A 58 4.04 -12.31 2.77
C ASN A 58 4.50 -12.92 4.10
N GLU A 59 5.82 -13.04 4.30
CA GLU A 59 6.42 -13.63 5.50
C GLU A 59 6.26 -12.79 6.77
N GLU A 60 5.86 -11.51 6.66
CA GLU A 60 5.72 -10.60 7.80
C GLU A 60 4.29 -10.59 8.33
N TRP A 61 4.15 -10.64 9.65
CA TRP A 61 2.90 -10.53 10.35
C TRP A 61 3.11 -9.88 11.72
N THR A 62 2.07 -9.30 12.31
CA THR A 62 2.14 -8.48 13.51
C THR A 62 2.93 -9.12 14.65
N GLY A 63 2.73 -10.44 14.91
CA GLY A 63 3.45 -11.15 15.96
C GLY A 63 4.95 -11.31 15.71
N SER A 64 5.42 -11.38 14.45
CA SER A 64 6.85 -11.45 14.14
C SER A 64 7.51 -10.07 14.14
N ILE A 65 6.75 -9.01 13.84
CA ILE A 65 7.24 -7.64 13.70
C ILE A 65 7.62 -7.04 15.06
N TRP A 66 6.80 -7.24 16.08
CA TRP A 66 6.99 -6.64 17.40
C TRP A 66 8.37 -6.91 18.01
N PRO A 67 8.81 -8.17 18.16
CA PRO A 67 10.16 -8.45 18.65
C PRO A 67 11.27 -7.99 17.68
N LEU A 68 11.02 -8.03 16.37
CA LEU A 68 11.99 -7.59 15.38
C LEU A 68 12.26 -6.08 15.49
N LEU A 69 11.21 -5.27 15.66
CA LEU A 69 11.34 -3.83 15.90
C LEU A 69 12.18 -3.57 17.15
N ILE A 70 11.83 -4.21 18.28
CA ILE A 70 12.45 -3.97 19.59
C ILE A 70 13.94 -4.38 19.61
N HIS A 71 14.25 -5.55 19.05
CA HIS A 71 15.59 -6.13 19.23
C HIS A 71 16.55 -5.83 18.07
N TYR A 72 16.06 -5.52 16.88
CA TYR A 72 16.90 -5.41 15.69
C TYR A 72 16.76 -4.10 14.92
N VAL A 73 15.56 -3.57 14.73
CA VAL A 73 15.34 -2.38 13.89
C VAL A 73 15.59 -1.11 14.69
N VAL A 74 14.84 -0.90 15.79
CA VAL A 74 14.92 0.31 16.60
C VAL A 74 16.34 0.57 17.16
N PRO A 75 17.09 -0.42 17.70
CA PRO A 75 18.45 -0.17 18.19
C PRO A 75 19.43 0.31 17.12
N ARG A 76 19.16 0.01 15.83
CA ARG A 76 20.03 0.45 14.72
C ARG A 76 19.81 1.92 14.34
N VAL A 77 18.69 2.50 14.71
CA VAL A 77 18.33 3.88 14.34
C VAL A 77 18.44 4.83 15.53
N LEU A 78 18.15 4.38 16.76
CA LEU A 78 18.20 5.22 17.97
C LEU A 78 19.59 5.82 18.24
N ASP A 79 20.64 5.04 18.09
CA ASP A 79 22.01 5.44 18.41
C ASP A 79 22.76 6.01 17.18
N HIS A 80 22.01 6.48 16.17
CA HIS A 80 22.58 7.00 14.94
C HIS A 80 22.07 8.40 14.62
N GLU A 81 22.95 9.26 14.09
CA GLU A 81 22.57 10.55 13.53
C GLU A 81 22.49 10.42 12.00
N PHE A 82 21.35 10.79 11.43
CA PHE A 82 21.08 10.71 10.00
C PHE A 82 21.25 12.07 9.34
N ALA A 83 21.90 12.11 8.18
CA ALA A 83 21.92 13.33 7.37
C ALA A 83 20.56 13.60 6.75
N SER A 84 19.81 12.55 6.38
CA SER A 84 18.46 12.61 5.82
C SER A 84 17.64 11.36 6.16
N ALA A 85 16.33 11.44 6.03
CA ALA A 85 15.43 10.29 6.19
C ALA A 85 15.75 9.17 5.16
N ALA A 86 16.23 9.51 3.97
CA ALA A 86 16.60 8.54 2.94
C ALA A 86 17.71 7.58 3.38
N ASP A 87 18.59 8.01 4.31
CA ASP A 87 19.72 7.20 4.79
C ASP A 87 19.26 6.03 5.66
N VAL A 88 18.04 6.11 6.23
CA VAL A 88 17.46 5.05 7.08
C VAL A 88 17.32 3.74 6.31
N TYR A 89 16.91 3.79 5.04
CA TYR A 89 16.81 2.59 4.22
C TYR A 89 18.14 1.83 4.13
N GLY A 90 19.23 2.55 3.83
CA GLY A 90 20.59 1.98 3.78
C GLY A 90 21.07 1.45 5.13
N ARG A 91 20.77 2.17 6.23
CA ARG A 91 21.10 1.75 7.60
C ARG A 91 20.45 0.44 8.00
N LEU A 92 19.22 0.18 7.51
CA LEU A 92 18.46 -1.02 7.77
C LEU A 92 18.70 -2.15 6.75
N ALA A 93 19.51 -1.95 5.72
CA ALA A 93 19.73 -2.90 4.62
C ALA A 93 20.34 -4.25 5.06
N HIS A 94 21.04 -4.30 6.21
CA HIS A 94 21.56 -5.54 6.77
C HIS A 94 20.48 -6.48 7.31
N ILE A 95 19.27 -5.99 7.55
CA ILE A 95 18.11 -6.80 7.91
C ILE A 95 17.53 -7.35 6.61
N ARG A 96 17.73 -8.65 6.37
CA ARG A 96 17.25 -9.30 5.14
C ARG A 96 15.73 -9.49 5.19
N GLY A 97 15.06 -9.23 4.07
CA GLY A 97 13.59 -9.24 4.05
C GLY A 97 13.00 -8.18 4.98
N HIS A 98 11.89 -8.51 5.62
CA HIS A 98 11.23 -7.66 6.61
C HIS A 98 11.03 -6.20 6.14
N TYR A 99 10.59 -6.07 4.90
CA TYR A 99 10.43 -4.78 4.24
C TYR A 99 9.35 -3.93 4.91
N MET A 100 8.21 -4.53 5.30
CA MET A 100 7.14 -3.81 5.97
C MET A 100 7.55 -3.30 7.35
N THR A 101 8.29 -4.12 8.10
CA THR A 101 8.85 -3.73 9.39
C THR A 101 9.81 -2.53 9.26
N ARG A 102 10.69 -2.55 8.26
CA ARG A 102 11.63 -1.46 7.98
C ARG A 102 10.91 -0.21 7.50
N ALA A 103 9.88 -0.39 6.67
CA ALA A 103 9.09 0.71 6.13
C ALA A 103 8.41 1.54 7.23
N GLY A 104 7.89 0.90 8.29
CA GLY A 104 7.28 1.63 9.40
C GLY A 104 8.22 2.63 10.06
N VAL A 105 9.49 2.30 10.22
CA VAL A 105 10.49 3.22 10.78
C VAL A 105 10.95 4.24 9.73
N GLU A 106 11.16 3.82 8.50
CA GLU A 106 11.63 4.67 7.42
C GLU A 106 10.60 5.75 7.07
N THR A 107 9.33 5.41 6.97
CA THR A 107 8.24 6.38 6.71
C THR A 107 8.05 7.35 7.86
N ALA A 108 8.20 6.89 9.12
CA ALA A 108 8.19 7.77 10.29
C ALA A 108 9.33 8.81 10.24
N MET A 109 10.49 8.42 9.76
CA MET A 109 11.63 9.35 9.61
C MET A 109 11.39 10.39 8.51
N TRP A 110 10.73 10.03 7.41
CA TRP A 110 10.34 10.98 6.39
C TRP A 110 9.30 11.99 6.90
N ASP A 111 8.30 11.52 7.66
CA ASP A 111 7.33 12.43 8.30
C ASP A 111 8.02 13.35 9.31
N LEU A 112 8.91 12.82 10.15
CA LEU A 112 9.69 13.60 11.09
C LEU A 112 10.53 14.69 10.38
N GLN A 113 11.26 14.32 9.33
CA GLN A 113 12.08 15.27 8.56
C GLN A 113 11.21 16.37 7.96
N SER A 114 10.07 16.02 7.38
CA SER A 114 9.12 16.97 6.79
C SER A 114 8.62 17.98 7.84
N ARG A 115 8.30 17.50 9.03
CA ARG A 115 7.86 18.36 10.16
C ARG A 115 8.98 19.24 10.69
N LEU A 116 10.21 18.73 10.79
CA LEU A 116 11.39 19.50 11.18
C LEU A 116 11.71 20.63 10.18
N HIS A 117 11.43 20.41 8.89
CA HIS A 117 11.60 21.41 7.83
C HIS A 117 10.38 22.32 7.67
N GLY A 118 9.26 22.05 8.38
CA GLY A 118 8.01 22.80 8.23
C GLY A 118 7.39 22.65 6.84
N GLN A 119 7.60 21.51 6.17
CA GLN A 119 7.13 21.25 4.82
C GLN A 119 6.22 20.03 4.76
N PRO A 120 5.29 19.96 3.79
CA PRO A 120 4.50 18.74 3.57
C PRO A 120 5.37 17.60 3.05
N LEU A 121 5.04 16.39 3.47
CA LEU A 121 5.76 15.17 3.12
C LEU A 121 5.88 14.97 1.60
N TRP A 122 4.79 15.25 0.85
CA TRP A 122 4.83 15.11 -0.60
C TRP A 122 5.92 15.97 -1.26
N ARG A 123 6.22 17.15 -0.72
CA ARG A 123 7.31 18.02 -1.20
C ARG A 123 8.67 17.46 -0.84
N GLU A 124 8.79 16.94 0.38
CA GLU A 124 10.04 16.37 0.89
C GLU A 124 10.49 15.15 0.06
N ILE A 125 9.55 14.33 -0.39
CA ILE A 125 9.85 13.19 -1.27
C ILE A 125 10.04 13.58 -2.76
N GLY A 126 9.88 14.87 -3.11
CA GLY A 126 10.00 15.36 -4.49
C GLY A 126 8.74 15.16 -5.34
N GLY A 127 7.58 15.04 -4.70
CA GLY A 127 6.29 14.96 -5.36
C GLY A 127 5.72 16.33 -5.76
N GLY A 128 4.43 16.36 -6.09
CA GLY A 128 3.68 17.56 -6.46
C GLY A 128 3.27 17.66 -7.92
N ALA A 129 3.55 16.62 -8.73
CA ALA A 129 3.01 16.50 -10.07
C ALA A 129 1.47 16.43 -10.06
N HIS A 130 0.91 15.80 -9.01
CA HIS A 130 -0.52 15.68 -8.81
C HIS A 130 -0.93 16.34 -7.49
N ARG A 131 -1.81 17.35 -7.54
CA ARG A 131 -2.40 18.01 -6.36
C ARG A 131 -3.75 17.42 -5.96
N ARG A 132 -4.32 16.62 -6.83
CA ARG A 132 -5.46 15.73 -6.62
C ARG A 132 -5.10 14.38 -7.18
N ILE A 133 -5.19 13.35 -6.33
CA ILE A 133 -4.86 11.97 -6.74
C ILE A 133 -6.14 11.22 -7.08
N GLY A 134 -6.15 10.52 -8.20
CA GLY A 134 -7.27 9.67 -8.60
C GLY A 134 -7.37 8.41 -7.75
N CYS A 135 -8.59 8.09 -7.32
CA CYS A 135 -8.86 6.97 -6.42
C CYS A 135 -9.64 5.87 -7.13
N GLY A 136 -9.14 4.67 -7.02
CA GLY A 136 -9.86 3.44 -7.25
C GLY A 136 -10.25 2.78 -5.94
N VAL A 137 -11.02 1.73 -6.03
CA VAL A 137 -11.44 0.97 -4.86
C VAL A 137 -11.27 -0.53 -5.10
N SER A 138 -10.82 -1.22 -4.06
CA SER A 138 -10.72 -2.67 -4.03
C SER A 138 -11.95 -3.25 -3.34
N ILE A 139 -12.65 -4.16 -4.01
CA ILE A 139 -13.80 -4.88 -3.46
C ILE A 139 -13.37 -6.33 -3.23
N GLY A 140 -13.43 -6.76 -1.97
CA GLY A 140 -13.16 -8.14 -1.57
C GLY A 140 -14.20 -9.10 -2.14
N ILE A 141 -13.89 -10.39 -2.14
CA ILE A 141 -14.82 -11.46 -2.50
C ILE A 141 -16.08 -11.34 -1.64
N GLN A 142 -17.24 -11.48 -2.24
CA GLN A 142 -18.53 -11.43 -1.58
C GLN A 142 -19.16 -12.81 -1.52
N ASP A 143 -20.16 -12.99 -0.67
CA ASP A 143 -20.85 -14.28 -0.55
C ASP A 143 -21.73 -14.56 -1.78
N THR A 144 -22.18 -13.51 -2.50
CA THR A 144 -22.96 -13.63 -3.75
C THR A 144 -22.58 -12.56 -4.77
N VAL A 145 -22.84 -12.83 -6.05
CA VAL A 145 -22.61 -11.86 -7.14
C VAL A 145 -23.52 -10.63 -6.97
N ASP A 146 -24.75 -10.81 -6.54
CA ASP A 146 -25.69 -9.70 -6.31
C ASP A 146 -25.15 -8.72 -5.25
N GLN A 147 -24.55 -9.22 -4.18
CA GLN A 147 -23.87 -8.38 -3.19
C GLN A 147 -22.67 -7.63 -3.80
N LEU A 148 -21.90 -8.29 -4.67
CA LEU A 148 -20.80 -7.65 -5.38
C LEU A 148 -21.31 -6.53 -6.29
N LEU A 149 -22.34 -6.77 -7.09
CA LEU A 149 -22.92 -5.77 -7.99
C LEU A 149 -23.46 -4.56 -7.22
N GLY A 150 -24.17 -4.78 -6.11
CA GLY A 150 -24.65 -3.69 -5.25
C GLY A 150 -23.52 -2.87 -4.62
N LYS A 151 -22.40 -3.51 -4.23
CA LYS A 151 -21.22 -2.79 -3.75
C LYS A 151 -20.56 -1.97 -4.85
N ILE A 152 -20.43 -2.52 -6.06
CA ILE A 152 -19.89 -1.79 -7.21
C ILE A 152 -20.71 -0.53 -7.47
N GLU A 153 -22.03 -0.65 -7.49
CA GLU A 153 -22.93 0.49 -7.69
C GLU A 153 -22.73 1.57 -6.63
N THR A 154 -22.64 1.17 -5.36
CA THR A 154 -22.36 2.08 -4.24
C THR A 154 -21.03 2.82 -4.41
N GLU A 155 -19.96 2.12 -4.77
CA GLU A 155 -18.65 2.72 -4.93
C GLU A 155 -18.55 3.65 -6.17
N LEU A 156 -19.25 3.28 -7.26
CA LEU A 156 -19.36 4.15 -8.43
C LEU A 156 -20.15 5.42 -8.11
N ALA A 157 -21.25 5.31 -7.32
CA ALA A 157 -22.02 6.46 -6.87
C ALA A 157 -21.19 7.37 -5.92
N ALA A 158 -20.25 6.82 -5.16
CA ALA A 158 -19.29 7.57 -4.36
C ALA A 158 -18.19 8.25 -5.18
N GLY A 159 -18.14 8.01 -6.50
CA GLY A 159 -17.23 8.68 -7.44
C GLY A 159 -15.95 7.91 -7.76
N TYR A 160 -15.68 6.74 -7.16
CA TYR A 160 -14.45 5.99 -7.42
C TYR A 160 -14.23 5.71 -8.90
N GLN A 161 -13.04 6.03 -9.39
CA GLN A 161 -12.72 6.03 -10.83
C GLN A 161 -12.41 4.65 -11.40
N ARG A 162 -12.04 3.68 -10.56
CA ARG A 162 -11.65 2.33 -10.93
C ARG A 162 -12.16 1.33 -9.89
N ILE A 163 -12.70 0.20 -10.37
CA ILE A 163 -13.13 -0.93 -9.54
C ILE A 163 -12.09 -2.06 -9.68
N LYS A 164 -11.57 -2.55 -8.56
CA LYS A 164 -10.74 -3.75 -8.46
C LYS A 164 -11.53 -4.88 -7.80
N LEU A 165 -11.62 -6.02 -8.48
CA LEU A 165 -12.27 -7.22 -7.97
C LEU A 165 -11.22 -8.20 -7.47
N LYS A 166 -11.37 -8.71 -6.27
CA LYS A 166 -10.62 -9.88 -5.82
C LYS A 166 -11.19 -11.12 -6.49
N ILE A 167 -10.30 -11.92 -7.12
CA ILE A 167 -10.65 -13.16 -7.80
C ILE A 167 -9.88 -14.36 -7.20
N LYS A 168 -10.44 -15.54 -7.36
CA LYS A 168 -9.83 -16.84 -7.05
C LYS A 168 -10.47 -17.92 -7.93
N PRO A 169 -9.88 -19.11 -8.08
CA PRO A 169 -10.52 -20.22 -8.79
C PRO A 169 -11.97 -20.44 -8.36
N GLY A 170 -12.89 -20.42 -9.34
CA GLY A 170 -14.34 -20.52 -9.12
C GLY A 170 -15.05 -19.21 -8.73
N TRP A 171 -14.32 -18.11 -8.53
CA TRP A 171 -14.84 -16.75 -8.36
C TRP A 171 -14.02 -15.79 -9.25
N ASP A 172 -14.13 -15.95 -10.56
CA ASP A 172 -13.28 -15.28 -11.54
C ASP A 172 -14.03 -14.96 -12.84
N VAL A 173 -13.80 -15.72 -13.91
CA VAL A 173 -14.28 -15.44 -15.27
C VAL A 173 -15.80 -15.16 -15.31
N ASP A 174 -16.61 -16.01 -14.67
CA ASP A 174 -18.07 -15.85 -14.70
C ASP A 174 -18.54 -14.64 -13.86
N VAL A 175 -17.85 -14.35 -12.77
CA VAL A 175 -18.11 -13.16 -11.95
C VAL A 175 -17.75 -11.90 -12.73
N VAL A 176 -16.55 -11.86 -13.35
CA VAL A 176 -16.11 -10.73 -14.17
C VAL A 176 -17.04 -10.50 -15.35
N ARG A 177 -17.52 -11.58 -15.99
CA ARG A 177 -18.54 -11.50 -17.08
C ARG A 177 -19.81 -10.82 -16.59
N GLN A 178 -20.35 -11.23 -15.44
CA GLN A 178 -21.58 -10.64 -14.88
C GLN A 178 -21.36 -9.16 -14.54
N VAL A 179 -20.24 -8.80 -13.93
CA VAL A 179 -19.88 -7.41 -13.64
C VAL A 179 -19.76 -6.59 -14.93
N ARG A 180 -19.08 -7.11 -15.96
CA ARG A 180 -18.93 -6.41 -17.23
C ARG A 180 -20.26 -6.23 -17.97
N ASN A 181 -21.16 -7.20 -17.90
CA ASN A 181 -22.49 -7.09 -18.47
C ASN A 181 -23.33 -6.00 -17.79
N GLN A 182 -23.25 -5.90 -16.46
CA GLN A 182 -24.00 -4.88 -15.69
C GLN A 182 -23.37 -3.49 -15.83
N PHE A 183 -22.02 -3.42 -15.91
CA PHE A 183 -21.24 -2.18 -15.96
C PHE A 183 -20.28 -2.18 -17.16
N PRO A 184 -20.77 -1.99 -18.40
CA PRO A 184 -19.99 -2.21 -19.62
C PRO A 184 -18.79 -1.25 -19.78
N HIS A 185 -18.84 -0.06 -19.18
CA HIS A 185 -17.88 1.03 -19.46
C HIS A 185 -16.96 1.39 -18.27
N ILE A 186 -17.10 0.72 -17.13
CA ILE A 186 -16.25 1.05 -15.98
C ILE A 186 -14.79 0.64 -16.19
N LYS A 187 -13.89 1.37 -15.58
CA LYS A 187 -12.49 0.94 -15.44
C LYS A 187 -12.45 -0.22 -14.44
N LEU A 188 -12.28 -1.43 -14.95
CA LEU A 188 -12.33 -2.67 -14.18
C LEU A 188 -10.97 -3.36 -14.22
N MET A 189 -10.52 -3.90 -13.09
CA MET A 189 -9.35 -4.77 -12.98
C MET A 189 -9.64 -5.96 -12.07
N ALA A 190 -8.88 -7.03 -12.21
CA ALA A 190 -8.94 -8.21 -11.36
C ALA A 190 -7.62 -8.35 -10.58
N ASP A 191 -7.72 -8.83 -9.34
CA ASP A 191 -6.56 -9.08 -8.48
C ASP A 191 -6.68 -10.50 -7.90
N ALA A 192 -5.74 -11.33 -8.25
CA ALA A 192 -5.73 -12.76 -7.93
C ALA A 192 -4.97 -13.08 -6.63
N ASN A 193 -4.13 -12.17 -6.14
CA ASN A 193 -3.27 -12.41 -4.97
C ASN A 193 -2.64 -13.82 -5.02
N SER A 194 -1.96 -14.12 -6.13
CA SER A 194 -1.20 -15.38 -6.33
C SER A 194 -2.03 -16.66 -6.34
N ALA A 195 -3.31 -16.60 -6.73
CA ALA A 195 -4.21 -17.76 -6.63
C ALA A 195 -4.08 -18.78 -7.76
N TYR A 196 -3.30 -18.50 -8.81
CA TYR A 196 -3.18 -19.34 -10.00
C TYR A 196 -1.74 -19.80 -10.23
N THR A 197 -1.60 -20.70 -11.19
CA THR A 197 -0.32 -21.23 -11.68
C THR A 197 -0.23 -21.07 -13.20
N LEU A 198 0.94 -21.28 -13.78
CA LEU A 198 1.09 -21.26 -15.25
C LEU A 198 0.25 -22.31 -15.97
N ALA A 199 -0.15 -23.42 -15.29
CA ALA A 199 -1.08 -24.39 -15.85
C ALA A 199 -2.48 -23.81 -16.13
N ASP A 200 -2.83 -22.69 -15.47
CA ASP A 200 -4.13 -22.03 -15.62
C ASP A 200 -4.16 -21.00 -16.77
N VAL A 201 -3.11 -20.92 -17.61
CA VAL A 201 -2.99 -19.93 -18.69
C VAL A 201 -4.23 -19.87 -19.59
N ASN A 202 -4.78 -21.04 -19.99
CA ASN A 202 -5.95 -21.11 -20.86
C ASN A 202 -7.23 -20.61 -20.15
N HIS A 203 -7.32 -20.78 -18.84
CA HIS A 203 -8.41 -20.26 -18.03
C HIS A 203 -8.30 -18.74 -17.89
N LEU A 204 -7.13 -18.23 -17.50
CA LEU A 204 -6.89 -16.80 -17.35
C LEU A 204 -7.04 -16.03 -18.68
N LYS A 205 -6.75 -16.66 -19.82
CA LYS A 205 -6.93 -16.08 -21.15
C LYS A 205 -8.39 -15.71 -21.45
N GLN A 206 -9.37 -16.35 -20.81
CA GLN A 206 -10.77 -16.00 -20.97
C GLN A 206 -11.07 -14.58 -20.40
N LEU A 207 -10.23 -14.06 -19.49
CA LEU A 207 -10.37 -12.71 -18.97
C LEU A 207 -10.08 -11.62 -20.02
N ASP A 208 -9.36 -11.95 -21.12
CA ASP A 208 -9.08 -11.01 -22.21
C ASP A 208 -10.36 -10.47 -22.88
N GLU A 209 -11.46 -11.27 -22.88
CA GLU A 209 -12.74 -10.85 -23.45
C GLU A 209 -13.38 -9.65 -22.73
N PHE A 210 -13.01 -9.39 -21.48
CA PHE A 210 -13.66 -8.36 -20.65
C PHE A 210 -12.94 -7.01 -20.66
N HIS A 211 -11.87 -6.85 -21.43
CA HIS A 211 -11.13 -5.60 -21.57
C HIS A 211 -10.77 -5.00 -20.21
N LEU A 212 -10.19 -5.82 -19.33
CA LEU A 212 -9.71 -5.38 -18.04
C LEU A 212 -8.53 -4.43 -18.21
N MET A 213 -8.41 -3.45 -17.32
CA MET A 213 -7.22 -2.58 -17.27
C MET A 213 -5.97 -3.40 -17.01
N MET A 214 -6.07 -4.40 -16.13
CA MET A 214 -4.99 -5.30 -15.73
C MET A 214 -5.52 -6.50 -14.96
N ILE A 215 -4.69 -7.55 -14.89
CA ILE A 215 -4.78 -8.64 -13.92
C ILE A 215 -3.58 -8.50 -12.98
N GLU A 216 -3.85 -8.31 -11.68
CA GLU A 216 -2.82 -8.11 -10.66
C GLU A 216 -2.41 -9.47 -10.06
N GLN A 217 -1.09 -9.68 -9.99
CA GLN A 217 -0.39 -10.83 -9.38
C GLN A 217 -1.12 -12.17 -9.56
N PRO A 218 -1.29 -12.67 -10.79
CA PRO A 218 -1.97 -13.93 -11.01
C PRO A 218 -1.23 -15.15 -10.47
N LEU A 219 0.11 -15.19 -10.61
CA LEU A 219 0.94 -16.33 -10.22
C LEU A 219 1.61 -16.10 -8.85
N ALA A 220 2.48 -17.01 -8.44
CA ALA A 220 3.12 -17.03 -7.13
C ALA A 220 3.72 -15.67 -6.71
N HIS A 221 3.67 -15.39 -5.41
CA HIS A 221 4.04 -14.10 -4.80
C HIS A 221 5.53 -13.72 -4.95
N ASP A 222 6.38 -14.67 -5.31
CA ASP A 222 7.83 -14.49 -5.50
C ASP A 222 8.28 -14.77 -6.95
N ASP A 223 7.32 -15.08 -7.84
CA ASP A 223 7.62 -15.37 -9.24
C ASP A 223 7.65 -14.10 -10.11
N ILE A 224 8.63 -14.03 -11.01
CA ILE A 224 8.73 -13.06 -12.11
C ILE A 224 8.85 -13.79 -13.45
N ILE A 225 9.40 -15.00 -13.45
CA ILE A 225 9.77 -15.73 -14.67
C ILE A 225 8.54 -16.26 -15.37
N ASP A 226 7.69 -16.99 -14.67
CA ASP A 226 6.46 -17.54 -15.23
C ASP A 226 5.46 -16.43 -15.59
N HIS A 227 5.48 -15.29 -14.89
CA HIS A 227 4.70 -14.12 -15.28
C HIS A 227 5.11 -13.60 -16.67
N ALA A 228 6.38 -13.74 -17.09
CA ALA A 228 6.79 -13.34 -18.45
C ALA A 228 6.16 -14.25 -19.51
N GLU A 229 6.07 -15.54 -19.25
CA GLU A 229 5.39 -16.49 -20.13
C GLU A 229 3.89 -16.23 -20.17
N LEU A 230 3.28 -16.01 -19.02
CA LEU A 230 1.86 -15.67 -18.92
C LEU A 230 1.54 -14.36 -19.65
N GLN A 231 2.35 -13.29 -19.46
CA GLN A 231 2.12 -12.00 -20.15
C GLN A 231 2.24 -12.14 -21.68
N ALA A 232 3.12 -13.01 -22.17
CA ALA A 232 3.23 -13.27 -23.61
C ALA A 232 1.98 -13.98 -24.18
N ALA A 233 1.25 -14.73 -23.35
CA ALA A 233 0.03 -15.43 -23.73
C ALA A 233 -1.25 -14.59 -23.61
N LEU A 234 -1.24 -13.54 -22.76
CA LEU A 234 -2.40 -12.68 -22.48
C LEU A 234 -2.35 -11.35 -23.25
N GLN A 235 -3.53 -10.88 -23.69
CA GLN A 235 -3.69 -9.53 -24.21
C GLN A 235 -3.81 -8.52 -23.05
N THR A 236 -4.53 -8.87 -21.98
CA THR A 236 -4.67 -8.06 -20.77
C THR A 236 -3.32 -7.81 -20.11
N PRO A 237 -3.00 -6.56 -19.75
CA PRO A 237 -1.77 -6.27 -19.03
C PRO A 237 -1.72 -7.02 -17.69
N ILE A 238 -0.59 -7.64 -17.39
CA ILE A 238 -0.29 -8.09 -16.03
C ILE A 238 0.27 -6.91 -15.23
N CYS A 239 -0.23 -6.76 -14.02
CA CYS A 239 0.31 -5.88 -12.99
C CYS A 239 1.01 -6.71 -11.93
N LEU A 240 2.28 -6.43 -11.62
CA LEU A 240 2.99 -7.11 -10.55
C LEU A 240 2.87 -6.34 -9.24
N ASP A 241 2.59 -7.09 -8.16
CA ASP A 241 2.45 -6.62 -6.79
C ASP A 241 3.46 -7.34 -5.88
N GLU A 242 3.11 -8.49 -5.33
CA GLU A 242 3.83 -9.19 -4.27
C GLU A 242 5.29 -9.49 -4.60
N CYS A 243 5.61 -9.79 -5.85
CA CYS A 243 6.97 -10.12 -6.28
C CYS A 243 7.87 -8.88 -6.46
N ILE A 244 7.33 -7.67 -6.50
CA ILE A 244 8.11 -6.43 -6.65
C ILE A 244 8.45 -5.85 -5.27
N ARG A 245 9.60 -6.23 -4.73
CA ARG A 245 10.09 -5.82 -3.39
C ARG A 245 11.22 -4.79 -3.46
N SER A 246 11.70 -4.45 -4.66
CA SER A 246 12.79 -3.49 -4.86
C SER A 246 12.85 -2.99 -6.31
N ALA A 247 13.61 -1.92 -6.55
CA ALA A 247 13.93 -1.45 -7.90
C ALA A 247 14.60 -2.53 -8.75
N HIS A 248 15.43 -3.37 -8.13
CA HIS A 248 16.07 -4.50 -8.83
C HIS A 248 15.03 -5.52 -9.35
N HIS A 249 13.99 -5.84 -8.55
CA HIS A 249 12.92 -6.72 -9.02
C HIS A 249 12.11 -6.07 -10.16
N ALA A 250 11.87 -4.75 -10.09
CA ALA A 250 11.22 -4.02 -11.17
C ALA A 250 12.05 -4.07 -12.47
N GLU A 251 13.37 -3.83 -12.39
CA GLU A 251 14.29 -3.98 -13.52
C GLU A 251 14.26 -5.38 -14.14
N GLN A 252 14.24 -6.42 -13.29
CA GLN A 252 14.14 -7.81 -13.75
C GLN A 252 12.82 -8.08 -14.47
N ALA A 253 11.69 -7.65 -13.87
CA ALA A 253 10.36 -7.83 -14.44
C ALA A 253 10.24 -7.12 -15.81
N ILE A 254 10.73 -5.89 -15.91
CA ILE A 254 10.73 -5.10 -17.16
C ILE A 254 11.60 -5.77 -18.23
N ARG A 255 12.81 -6.18 -17.86
CA ARG A 255 13.74 -6.86 -18.79
C ARG A 255 13.16 -8.16 -19.32
N LEU A 256 12.46 -8.92 -18.48
CA LEU A 256 11.80 -10.18 -18.87
C LEU A 256 10.46 -9.95 -19.57
N LYS A 257 9.94 -8.70 -19.59
CA LYS A 257 8.59 -8.38 -20.07
C LYS A 257 7.48 -9.13 -19.29
N ALA A 258 7.71 -9.34 -18.01
CA ALA A 258 6.81 -10.08 -17.13
C ALA A 258 5.53 -9.32 -16.79
N CYS A 259 5.51 -7.99 -17.03
CA CYS A 259 4.37 -7.13 -16.76
C CYS A 259 4.36 -5.92 -17.70
N ARG A 260 3.23 -5.22 -17.69
CA ARG A 260 3.06 -3.92 -18.35
C ARG A 260 2.70 -2.80 -17.36
N ILE A 261 2.48 -3.14 -16.09
CA ILE A 261 2.10 -2.24 -15.01
C ILE A 261 2.76 -2.74 -13.73
N ILE A 262 3.16 -1.82 -12.83
CA ILE A 262 3.65 -2.17 -11.51
C ILE A 262 2.83 -1.44 -10.44
N ASN A 263 2.38 -2.20 -9.45
CA ASN A 263 1.82 -1.68 -8.20
C ASN A 263 2.96 -1.36 -7.23
N ILE A 264 3.00 -0.14 -6.68
CA ILE A 264 3.96 0.24 -5.64
C ILE A 264 3.24 0.34 -4.31
N LYS A 265 3.71 -0.42 -3.31
CA LYS A 265 3.25 -0.35 -1.92
C LYS A 265 4.43 -0.02 -1.02
N LEU A 266 4.35 1.08 -0.27
CA LEU A 266 5.44 1.56 0.60
C LEU A 266 5.95 0.47 1.54
N GLY A 267 5.06 -0.24 2.22
CA GLY A 267 5.43 -1.31 3.13
C GLY A 267 6.21 -2.43 2.43
N ARG A 268 5.69 -2.90 1.30
CA ARG A 268 6.27 -4.04 0.58
C ARG A 268 7.68 -3.78 0.06
N VAL A 269 8.01 -2.54 -0.29
CA VAL A 269 9.35 -2.18 -0.80
C VAL A 269 10.28 -1.61 0.26
N GLY A 270 9.79 -1.39 1.49
CA GLY A 270 10.62 -0.95 2.62
C GLY A 270 10.69 0.56 2.84
N GLY A 271 9.73 1.32 2.32
CA GLY A 271 9.56 2.76 2.53
C GLY A 271 9.72 3.62 1.29
N PHE A 272 9.76 4.95 1.49
CA PHE A 272 9.81 5.95 0.42
C PHE A 272 11.08 5.89 -0.42
N ALA A 273 12.25 5.67 0.20
CA ALA A 273 13.51 5.68 -0.54
C ALA A 273 13.53 4.60 -1.65
N GLU A 274 13.05 3.40 -1.36
CA GLU A 274 12.98 2.33 -2.35
C GLU A 274 11.77 2.47 -3.27
N ALA A 275 10.62 2.94 -2.78
CA ALA A 275 9.45 3.21 -3.61
C ALA A 275 9.77 4.21 -4.72
N LYS A 276 10.55 5.26 -4.42
CA LYS A 276 11.04 6.21 -5.42
C LYS A 276 11.96 5.55 -6.45
N ARG A 277 12.87 4.67 -6.04
CA ARG A 277 13.73 3.95 -6.99
C ARG A 277 12.93 3.04 -7.90
N VAL A 278 11.93 2.32 -7.37
CA VAL A 278 11.01 1.52 -8.19
C VAL A 278 10.27 2.42 -9.19
N HIS A 279 9.72 3.54 -8.72
CA HIS A 279 9.06 4.54 -9.55
C HIS A 279 9.98 5.04 -10.68
N ASP A 280 11.22 5.45 -10.35
CA ASP A 280 12.16 6.01 -11.31
C ASP A 280 12.56 4.99 -12.40
N VAL A 281 12.74 3.73 -12.00
CA VAL A 281 12.98 2.61 -12.95
C VAL A 281 11.76 2.43 -13.87
N CYS A 282 10.55 2.43 -13.34
CA CYS A 282 9.33 2.28 -14.13
C CYS A 282 9.15 3.44 -15.10
N MET A 283 9.28 4.68 -14.62
CA MET A 283 9.18 5.90 -15.43
C MET A 283 10.19 5.92 -16.56
N ALA A 284 11.46 5.56 -16.29
CA ALA A 284 12.51 5.50 -17.30
C ALA A 284 12.25 4.47 -18.41
N ASN A 285 11.39 3.48 -18.15
CA ASN A 285 11.05 2.41 -19.08
C ASN A 285 9.60 2.51 -19.62
N GLY A 286 8.86 3.58 -19.30
CA GLY A 286 7.49 3.79 -19.75
C GLY A 286 6.49 2.77 -19.19
N ILE A 287 6.75 2.24 -17.99
CA ILE A 287 5.85 1.32 -17.28
C ILE A 287 5.01 2.14 -16.30
N PRO A 288 3.71 2.32 -16.53
CA PRO A 288 2.84 3.07 -15.64
C PRO A 288 2.76 2.40 -14.27
N VAL A 289 2.65 3.24 -13.23
CA VAL A 289 2.55 2.78 -11.84
C VAL A 289 1.28 3.31 -11.17
N TRP A 290 0.91 2.66 -10.07
CA TRP A 290 -0.13 3.10 -9.16
C TRP A 290 0.18 2.68 -7.73
N CYS A 291 -0.44 3.36 -6.76
CA CYS A 291 -0.23 3.09 -5.34
C CYS A 291 -1.27 2.07 -4.85
N GLY A 292 -0.81 0.89 -4.46
CA GLY A 292 -1.63 -0.13 -3.82
C GLY A 292 -1.86 0.15 -2.34
N GLY A 293 -2.93 -0.42 -1.77
CA GLY A 293 -3.29 -0.33 -0.36
C GLY A 293 -3.12 -1.65 0.39
N MET A 294 -2.98 -1.53 1.71
CA MET A 294 -2.87 -2.64 2.66
C MET A 294 -3.89 -2.52 3.80
N LEU A 295 -5.03 -1.86 3.58
CA LEU A 295 -6.03 -1.52 4.60
C LEU A 295 -5.38 -0.69 5.74
N GLU A 296 -4.60 0.31 5.37
CA GLU A 296 -3.90 1.18 6.31
C GLU A 296 -4.86 2.01 7.15
N SER A 297 -4.40 2.39 8.35
CA SER A 297 -4.96 3.51 9.09
C SER A 297 -4.74 4.83 8.33
N GLY A 298 -5.25 5.92 8.87
CA GLY A 298 -5.03 7.24 8.29
C GLY A 298 -3.57 7.62 8.12
N ILE A 299 -2.65 7.10 8.96
CA ILE A 299 -1.20 7.36 8.86
C ILE A 299 -0.64 6.76 7.58
N GLY A 300 -0.75 5.45 7.39
CA GLY A 300 -0.24 4.80 6.18
C GLY A 300 -0.94 5.30 4.92
N ARG A 301 -2.25 5.62 5.02
CA ARG A 301 -3.01 6.20 3.92
C ARG A 301 -2.49 7.58 3.53
N ALA A 302 -2.16 8.44 4.49
CA ALA A 302 -1.56 9.75 4.21
C ALA A 302 -0.18 9.63 3.54
N HIS A 303 0.61 8.62 3.91
CA HIS A 303 1.86 8.30 3.21
C HIS A 303 1.61 7.87 1.75
N ASN A 304 0.59 7.06 1.51
CA ASN A 304 0.20 6.65 0.15
C ASN A 304 -0.29 7.84 -0.68
N ILE A 305 -1.00 8.80 -0.07
CA ILE A 305 -1.38 10.06 -0.71
C ILE A 305 -0.12 10.82 -1.14
N ALA A 306 0.85 10.99 -0.24
CA ALA A 306 2.10 11.68 -0.55
C ALA A 306 2.86 10.98 -1.69
N LEU A 307 2.99 9.65 -1.67
CA LEU A 307 3.63 8.87 -2.73
C LEU A 307 2.95 9.09 -4.09
N SER A 308 1.63 9.10 -4.11
CA SER A 308 0.82 9.25 -5.34
C SER A 308 0.95 10.64 -5.99
N THR A 309 1.62 11.60 -5.35
CA THR A 309 1.92 12.91 -5.94
C THR A 309 3.12 12.91 -6.88
N LEU A 310 3.92 11.83 -6.90
CA LEU A 310 5.02 11.69 -7.86
C LEU A 310 4.47 11.62 -9.30
N PRO A 311 5.22 12.09 -10.31
CA PRO A 311 4.84 11.89 -11.71
C PRO A 311 4.64 10.40 -11.99
N ASP A 312 4.09 9.99 -13.09
CA ASP A 312 3.87 8.58 -13.48
C ASP A 312 2.91 7.74 -12.60
N PHE A 313 2.46 8.24 -11.42
CA PHE A 313 1.31 7.68 -10.72
C PHE A 313 0.01 8.09 -11.43
N VAL A 314 -0.16 7.58 -12.65
CA VAL A 314 -1.23 8.01 -13.59
C VAL A 314 -2.48 7.14 -13.54
N LEU A 315 -2.40 5.99 -12.86
CA LEU A 315 -3.54 5.09 -12.69
C LEU A 315 -4.17 5.33 -11.30
N PRO A 316 -5.53 5.27 -11.19
CA PRO A 316 -6.18 5.44 -9.88
C PRO A 316 -5.70 4.41 -8.86
N GLY A 317 -5.19 4.90 -7.73
CA GLY A 317 -4.64 4.07 -6.65
C GLY A 317 -5.70 3.45 -5.74
N ASP A 318 -5.29 2.50 -4.88
CA ASP A 318 -6.12 1.95 -3.80
C ASP A 318 -6.06 2.86 -2.55
N VAL A 319 -6.15 4.17 -2.75
CA VAL A 319 -6.24 5.14 -1.68
C VAL A 319 -7.69 5.60 -1.59
N SER A 320 -8.38 5.26 -0.52
CA SER A 320 -9.83 5.47 -0.37
C SER A 320 -10.16 6.35 0.84
N ALA A 321 -11.41 6.81 0.95
CA ALA A 321 -11.87 7.53 2.13
C ALA A 321 -11.71 6.72 3.42
N SER A 322 -11.41 7.39 4.54
CA SER A 322 -11.30 6.75 5.86
C SER A 322 -12.56 5.97 6.23
N ALA A 323 -13.73 6.55 5.98
CA ALA A 323 -15.03 5.95 6.28
C ALA A 323 -15.33 4.63 5.54
N ARG A 324 -14.56 4.32 4.50
CA ARG A 324 -14.71 3.05 3.79
C ARG A 324 -14.25 1.85 4.63
N TYR A 325 -13.27 2.05 5.50
CA TYR A 325 -12.70 0.99 6.34
C TYR A 325 -12.99 1.19 7.81
N TRP A 326 -13.08 2.44 8.29
CA TRP A 326 -13.09 2.77 9.70
C TRP A 326 -14.36 3.53 10.10
N HIS A 327 -15.00 3.12 11.20
CA HIS A 327 -16.04 3.95 11.83
C HIS A 327 -15.46 5.27 12.33
N ARG A 328 -14.23 5.25 12.81
CA ARG A 328 -13.44 6.41 13.18
C ARG A 328 -11.96 6.10 12.96
N ASP A 329 -11.29 6.99 12.21
CA ASP A 329 -9.87 6.87 11.94
C ASP A 329 -9.06 7.50 13.09
N ILE A 330 -7.76 7.16 13.17
CA ILE A 330 -6.82 7.72 14.17
C ILE A 330 -6.20 9.04 13.75
N ILE A 331 -6.62 9.60 12.62
CA ILE A 331 -6.22 10.94 12.15
C ILE A 331 -7.42 11.89 12.08
N ALA A 332 -7.12 13.20 12.14
CA ALA A 332 -8.10 14.27 11.97
C ALA A 332 -7.54 15.35 11.04
N PRO A 333 -8.35 15.89 10.10
CA PRO A 333 -9.64 15.35 9.68
C PRO A 333 -9.48 13.97 9.01
N PRO A 334 -10.55 13.18 8.84
CA PRO A 334 -10.47 11.94 8.09
C PRO A 334 -10.13 12.19 6.62
N VAL A 335 -9.55 11.20 5.94
CA VAL A 335 -9.37 11.27 4.48
C VAL A 335 -10.72 11.14 3.80
N GLU A 336 -11.00 12.05 2.88
CA GLU A 336 -12.24 12.09 2.10
C GLU A 336 -11.93 11.97 0.60
N VAL A 337 -12.83 11.31 -0.12
CA VAL A 337 -12.82 11.24 -1.59
C VAL A 337 -13.96 12.09 -2.09
N ASP A 338 -13.68 12.99 -3.03
CA ASP A 338 -14.69 13.86 -3.62
C ASP A 338 -15.55 13.12 -4.67
N HIS A 339 -16.60 13.79 -5.14
CA HIS A 339 -17.52 13.23 -6.15
C HIS A 339 -16.86 12.89 -7.50
N ASN A 340 -15.66 13.38 -7.77
CA ASN A 340 -14.88 13.04 -8.95
C ASN A 340 -13.95 11.84 -8.71
N GLY A 341 -14.01 11.24 -7.53
CA GLY A 341 -13.13 10.13 -7.13
C GLY A 341 -11.69 10.57 -6.93
N THR A 342 -11.47 11.76 -6.36
CA THR A 342 -10.13 12.27 -6.07
C THR A 342 -9.98 12.64 -4.60
N ILE A 343 -8.74 12.57 -4.12
CA ILE A 343 -8.31 13.08 -2.82
C ILE A 343 -7.48 14.33 -3.03
N GLU A 344 -7.81 15.40 -2.31
CA GLU A 344 -6.99 16.61 -2.28
C GLU A 344 -5.75 16.42 -1.42
N VAL A 345 -4.60 16.77 -1.99
CA VAL A 345 -3.31 16.66 -1.30
C VAL A 345 -3.12 17.88 -0.39
N ARG A 346 -2.92 17.64 0.91
CA ARG A 346 -2.79 18.69 1.91
C ARG A 346 -1.39 19.31 1.91
N ASP A 347 -1.33 20.60 2.30
CA ASP A 347 -0.09 21.39 2.39
C ASP A 347 0.46 21.52 3.80
N ASP A 348 -0.20 20.95 4.81
CA ASP A 348 0.27 20.96 6.19
C ASP A 348 1.59 20.18 6.32
N ALA A 349 2.44 20.57 7.27
CA ALA A 349 3.75 19.93 7.51
C ALA A 349 3.62 18.45 7.88
N GLY A 350 4.58 17.64 7.45
CA GLY A 350 4.51 16.20 7.61
C GLY A 350 3.53 15.55 6.63
N PHE A 351 2.88 14.48 7.04
CA PHE A 351 1.92 13.74 6.20
C PHE A 351 0.57 14.48 6.02
N GLY A 352 0.43 15.70 6.60
CA GLY A 352 -0.70 16.58 6.31
C GLY A 352 -1.93 16.41 7.21
N TYR A 353 -1.86 15.60 8.25
CA TYR A 353 -2.95 15.33 9.19
C TYR A 353 -2.46 15.35 10.64
N GLU A 354 -3.39 15.55 11.57
CA GLU A 354 -3.12 15.44 13.00
C GLU A 354 -3.54 14.07 13.54
N ILE A 355 -2.89 13.61 14.60
CA ILE A 355 -3.27 12.38 15.28
C ILE A 355 -4.42 12.65 16.25
N ASP A 356 -5.53 11.93 16.10
CA ASP A 356 -6.59 11.89 17.11
C ASP A 356 -6.13 11.02 18.29
N ARG A 357 -5.49 11.65 19.28
CA ARG A 357 -4.89 10.95 20.43
C ARG A 357 -5.93 10.15 21.21
N ASP A 358 -7.15 10.65 21.36
CA ASP A 358 -8.22 9.95 22.08
C ASP A 358 -8.66 8.67 21.39
N VAL A 359 -8.69 8.68 20.06
CA VAL A 359 -8.99 7.45 19.28
C VAL A 359 -7.81 6.50 19.34
N LEU A 360 -6.60 7.01 19.13
CA LEU A 360 -5.38 6.22 19.17
C LEU A 360 -5.24 5.47 20.50
N ASP A 361 -5.43 6.17 21.63
CA ASP A 361 -5.31 5.57 22.96
C ASP A 361 -6.35 4.46 23.20
N ARG A 362 -7.60 4.67 22.72
CA ARG A 362 -8.64 3.63 22.83
C ARG A 362 -8.38 2.38 21.98
N MET A 363 -7.70 2.54 20.83
CA MET A 363 -7.38 1.42 19.94
C MET A 363 -6.06 0.73 20.32
N THR A 364 -5.25 1.35 21.20
CA THR A 364 -3.94 0.83 21.62
C THR A 364 -4.10 -0.31 22.62
N ILE A 365 -3.51 -1.46 22.30
CA ILE A 365 -3.50 -2.65 23.16
C ILE A 365 -2.14 -2.87 23.82
N GLU A 366 -1.07 -2.38 23.22
CA GLU A 366 0.30 -2.48 23.77
C GLU A 366 1.12 -1.26 23.35
N THR A 367 1.99 -0.78 24.26
CA THR A 367 2.92 0.31 23.99
C THR A 367 4.32 -0.04 24.49
N LYS A 368 5.33 0.28 23.69
CA LYS A 368 6.75 0.16 24.06
C LYS A 368 7.47 1.46 23.79
N VAL A 369 8.12 2.02 24.80
CA VAL A 369 9.01 3.18 24.67
C VAL A 369 10.46 2.67 24.65
N LEU A 370 11.23 3.16 23.69
CA LEU A 370 12.66 2.89 23.54
C LEU A 370 13.40 4.24 23.42
N GLU A 371 14.41 4.44 24.26
CA GLU A 371 15.16 5.70 24.33
C GLU A 371 16.60 5.48 23.93
N SER A 372 17.22 6.52 23.36
CA SER A 372 18.66 6.58 23.11
C SER A 372 19.42 6.50 24.46
N ARG A 373 20.51 5.77 24.52
CA ARG A 373 21.37 5.64 25.70
C ARG A 373 22.22 6.86 25.95
#